data_36d8c42562b96ac45215ab418e085a28
#
_entry.id   36d8c42562b96ac45215ab418e085a28
#
_cell.length_a   1.000
_cell.length_b   1.000
_cell.length_c   1.000
_cell.angle_alpha   90.00
_cell.angle_beta   90.00
_cell.angle_gamma   90.00
#
_symmetry.space_group_name_H-M   'P 1'
#
loop_
_entity.id
_entity.type
_entity.pdbx_description
1 polymer ?
#
loop_
_entity_poly.entity_id
_entity_poly.type
_entity_poly.pdbx_seq_one_letter_code
_entity_poly.pdbx_strand_id
1 'polypeptide(L)'
;MKETFLEAIDHLLSIIDKYNIKNIGPQVDELHILKEYVNTNKEMSLRDKLTIYQALFPPQGGLSDIYYWDNDFEKRNQINNILSSSNKIISDYLLNQ
;
A
#
# COMPACT_ATOMS: atom_id res chain seq x y z
N MET A 1 -2.59 0.11 16.28
CA MET A 1 -2.27 1.03 15.16
C MET A 1 -1.13 0.50 14.30
N LYS A 2 0.04 0.28 14.93
CA LYS A 2 1.19 -0.24 14.20
C LYS A 2 0.90 -1.60 13.55
N GLU A 3 0.27 -2.51 14.28
CA GLU A 3 -0.04 -3.84 13.76
C GLU A 3 -1.01 -3.79 12.59
N THR A 4 -2.04 -2.96 12.68
CA THR A 4 -2.99 -2.79 11.59
C THR A 4 -2.31 -2.24 10.33
N PHE A 5 -1.39 -1.29 10.52
CA PHE A 5 -0.63 -0.71 9.43
C PHE A 5 0.26 -1.75 8.75
N LEU A 6 0.98 -2.55 9.55
CA LEU A 6 1.83 -3.62 9.01
C LEU A 6 1.00 -4.67 8.28
N GLU A 7 -0.16 -5.02 8.81
CA GLU A 7 -1.06 -5.94 8.13
C GLU A 7 -1.52 -5.39 6.77
N ALA A 8 -1.81 -4.08 6.71
CA ALA A 8 -2.22 -3.46 5.46
C ALA A 8 -1.12 -3.56 4.41
N ILE A 9 0.14 -3.31 4.80
CA ILE A 9 1.27 -3.46 3.89
C ILE A 9 1.38 -4.92 3.42
N ASP A 10 1.30 -5.87 4.33
CA ASP A 10 1.41 -7.28 3.99
C ASP A 10 0.28 -7.74 3.08
N HIS A 11 -0.95 -7.25 3.30
CA HIS A 11 -2.08 -7.55 2.41
C HIS A 11 -1.83 -7.06 1.00
N LEU A 12 -1.35 -5.82 0.86
CA LEU A 12 -1.03 -5.27 -0.45
C LEU A 12 0.04 -6.07 -1.15
N LEU A 13 1.15 -6.34 -0.47
CA LEU A 13 2.26 -7.08 -1.06
C LEU A 13 1.83 -8.49 -1.46
N SER A 14 1.02 -9.14 -0.64
CA SER A 14 0.52 -10.47 -0.91
C SER A 14 -0.36 -10.51 -2.15
N ILE A 15 -1.28 -9.55 -2.27
CA ILE A 15 -2.19 -9.48 -3.42
C ILE A 15 -1.42 -9.14 -4.70
N ILE A 16 -0.51 -8.20 -4.62
CA ILE A 16 0.31 -7.82 -5.77
C ILE A 16 1.09 -9.01 -6.30
N ASP A 17 1.69 -9.78 -5.39
CA ASP A 17 2.45 -10.96 -5.76
C ASP A 17 1.56 -12.09 -6.29
N LYS A 18 0.49 -12.40 -5.55
CA LYS A 18 -0.39 -13.52 -5.87
C LYS A 18 -1.08 -13.35 -7.23
N TYR A 19 -1.53 -12.14 -7.53
CA TYR A 19 -2.26 -11.86 -8.75
C TYR A 19 -1.40 -11.20 -9.82
N ASN A 20 -0.09 -11.13 -9.58
CA ASN A 20 0.89 -10.65 -10.55
C ASN A 20 0.52 -9.26 -11.11
N ILE A 21 0.19 -8.35 -10.20
CA ILE A 21 -0.14 -6.98 -10.58
C ILE A 21 1.14 -6.27 -11.03
N LYS A 22 1.09 -5.63 -12.21
CA LYS A 22 2.27 -5.09 -12.87
C LYS A 22 2.30 -3.57 -12.83
N ASN A 23 3.44 -3.02 -13.23
CA ASN A 23 3.66 -1.58 -13.39
C ASN A 23 3.65 -0.80 -12.08
N ILE A 24 3.94 -1.48 -10.98
CA ILE A 24 4.02 -0.86 -9.65
C ILE A 24 5.30 -1.27 -8.90
N GLY A 25 6.35 -1.66 -9.65
CA GLY A 25 7.63 -2.04 -9.05
C GLY A 25 8.18 -1.01 -8.06
N PRO A 26 8.25 0.28 -8.45
CA PRO A 26 8.72 1.30 -7.51
C PRO A 26 7.90 1.39 -6.24
N GLN A 27 6.58 1.21 -6.32
CA GLN A 27 5.70 1.24 -5.15
C GLN A 27 5.92 0.01 -4.26
N VAL A 28 6.17 -1.15 -4.86
CA VAL A 28 6.48 -2.36 -4.09
C VAL A 28 7.77 -2.15 -3.29
N ASP A 29 8.80 -1.61 -3.93
CA ASP A 29 10.06 -1.31 -3.25
C ASP A 29 9.84 -0.33 -2.09
N GLU A 30 9.04 0.70 -2.31
CA GLU A 30 8.74 1.68 -1.28
C GLU A 30 7.96 1.08 -0.12
N LEU A 31 7.05 0.15 -0.39
CA LEU A 31 6.32 -0.57 0.67
C LEU A 31 7.27 -1.39 1.54
N HIS A 32 8.26 -2.03 0.94
CA HIS A 32 9.26 -2.77 1.71
C HIS A 32 10.10 -1.85 2.59
N ILE A 33 10.48 -0.69 2.07
CA ILE A 33 11.23 0.31 2.85
C ILE A 33 10.39 0.79 4.03
N LEU A 34 9.12 1.10 3.78
CA LEU A 34 8.20 1.57 4.81
C LEU A 34 8.01 0.52 5.91
N LYS A 35 7.85 -0.73 5.50
CA LYS A 35 7.70 -1.84 6.44
C LYS A 35 8.92 -1.96 7.34
N GLU A 36 10.10 -1.82 6.79
CA GLU A 36 11.32 -1.89 7.57
C GLU A 36 11.45 -0.75 8.57
N TYR A 37 11.11 0.48 8.15
CA TYR A 37 11.08 1.61 9.07
C TYR A 37 10.20 1.33 10.30
N VAL A 38 9.00 0.81 10.05
CA VAL A 38 8.06 0.55 11.15
C VAL A 38 8.54 -0.61 12.01
N ASN A 39 9.08 -1.66 11.42
CA ASN A 39 9.56 -2.84 12.16
C ASN A 39 10.76 -2.52 13.02
N THR A 40 11.61 -1.59 12.63
CA THR A 40 12.80 -1.21 13.39
C THR A 40 12.50 -0.11 14.40
N ASN A 41 11.24 0.31 14.53
CA ASN A 41 10.79 1.38 15.42
C ASN A 41 11.50 2.70 15.19
N LYS A 42 11.96 2.94 13.97
CA LYS A 42 12.52 4.23 13.60
C LYS A 42 11.41 5.25 13.47
N GLU A 43 11.62 6.40 14.07
CA GLU A 43 10.70 7.50 13.91
C GLU A 43 10.89 8.13 12.54
N MET A 44 9.78 8.35 11.85
CA MET A 44 9.79 9.09 10.60
C MET A 44 9.34 10.52 10.84
N SER A 45 10.11 11.46 10.30
CA SER A 45 9.70 12.85 10.33
C SER A 45 8.46 13.03 9.45
N LEU A 46 7.76 14.14 9.64
CA LEU A 46 6.64 14.50 8.78
C LEU A 46 7.07 14.57 7.32
N ARG A 47 8.27 15.09 7.09
CA ARG A 47 8.83 15.19 5.73
C ARG A 47 9.05 13.80 5.11
N ASP A 48 9.60 12.85 5.90
CA ASP A 48 9.81 11.49 5.42
C ASP A 48 8.50 10.82 5.07
N LYS A 49 7.47 10.97 5.91
CA LYS A 49 6.15 10.41 5.64
C LYS A 49 5.56 10.98 4.37
N LEU A 50 5.70 12.28 4.16
CA LEU A 50 5.15 12.91 2.96
C LEU A 50 5.89 12.43 1.70
N THR A 51 7.21 12.28 1.78
CA THR A 51 8.00 11.77 0.67
C THR A 51 7.56 10.35 0.28
N ILE A 52 7.37 9.49 1.28
CA ILE A 52 6.91 8.13 1.05
C ILE A 52 5.50 8.13 0.48
N TYR A 53 4.63 8.98 1.03
CA TYR A 53 3.26 9.11 0.52
C TYR A 53 3.25 9.45 -0.97
N GLN A 54 4.05 10.43 -1.37
CA GLN A 54 4.12 10.85 -2.76
C GLN A 54 4.65 9.76 -3.68
N ALA A 55 5.58 8.95 -3.17
CA ALA A 55 6.10 7.82 -3.94
C ALA A 55 5.07 6.72 -4.13
N LEU A 56 4.24 6.45 -3.11
CA LEU A 56 3.22 5.40 -3.16
C LEU A 56 1.96 5.84 -3.91
N PHE A 57 1.60 7.11 -3.79
CA PHE A 57 0.35 7.65 -4.34
C PHE A 57 0.63 8.88 -5.22
N PRO A 58 1.38 8.71 -6.32
CA PRO A 58 1.58 9.81 -7.25
C PRO A 58 0.27 10.19 -7.94
N PRO A 59 0.22 11.37 -8.58
CA PRO A 59 -1.01 11.80 -9.27
C PRO A 59 -1.49 10.83 -10.33
N GLN A 60 -0.57 10.12 -10.99
CA GLN A 60 -0.90 9.11 -11.98
C GLN A 60 -0.09 7.86 -11.69
N GLY A 61 -0.76 6.70 -11.82
CA GLY A 61 -0.15 5.43 -11.48
C GLY A 61 -0.08 5.24 -9.98
N GLY A 62 0.72 4.28 -9.53
CA GLY A 62 0.90 3.99 -8.12
C GLY A 62 -0.24 3.19 -7.53
N LEU A 63 -0.31 3.17 -6.20
CA LEU A 63 -1.23 2.27 -5.50
C LEU A 63 -2.69 2.64 -5.69
N SER A 64 -3.01 3.91 -5.89
CA SER A 64 -4.39 4.34 -6.09
C SER A 64 -4.98 3.86 -7.40
N ASP A 65 -4.13 3.56 -8.38
CA ASP A 65 -4.59 3.19 -9.71
C ASP A 65 -4.62 1.67 -9.92
N ILE A 66 -4.32 0.88 -8.90
CA ILE A 66 -4.38 -0.56 -9.01
C ILE A 66 -5.84 -1.00 -9.07
N TYR A 67 -6.17 -1.83 -10.05
CA TYR A 67 -7.48 -2.45 -10.15
C TYR A 67 -7.30 -3.89 -10.59
N TYR A 68 -7.85 -4.81 -9.81
CA TYR A 68 -7.80 -6.24 -10.14
C TYR A 68 -9.02 -6.61 -10.97
N TRP A 69 -8.80 -7.23 -12.10
CA TRP A 69 -9.88 -7.72 -12.96
C TRP A 69 -9.99 -9.24 -12.87
N ASP A 70 -11.22 -9.72 -12.75
CA ASP A 70 -11.53 -11.15 -12.76
C ASP A 70 -12.96 -11.28 -13.29
N ASN A 71 -13.23 -12.34 -14.02
CA ASN A 71 -14.59 -12.62 -14.51
C ASN A 71 -15.55 -12.93 -13.36
N ASP A 72 -15.03 -13.47 -12.25
CA ASP A 72 -15.81 -13.69 -11.05
C ASP A 72 -16.05 -12.36 -10.36
N PHE A 73 -17.30 -11.88 -10.40
CA PHE A 73 -17.67 -10.59 -9.86
C PHE A 73 -17.39 -10.49 -8.36
N GLU A 74 -17.72 -11.54 -7.59
CA GLU A 74 -17.52 -11.53 -6.14
C GLU A 74 -16.04 -11.47 -5.79
N LYS A 75 -15.23 -12.26 -6.47
CA LYS A 75 -13.80 -12.28 -6.25
C LYS A 75 -13.18 -10.92 -6.60
N ARG A 76 -13.58 -10.35 -7.73
CA ARG A 76 -13.11 -9.03 -8.15
C ARG A 76 -13.41 -7.98 -7.10
N ASN A 77 -14.65 -7.96 -6.59
CA ASN A 77 -15.03 -7.01 -5.56
C ASN A 77 -14.27 -7.21 -4.25
N GLN A 78 -14.09 -8.45 -3.83
CA GLN A 78 -13.36 -8.75 -2.61
C GLN A 78 -11.90 -8.26 -2.70
N ILE A 79 -11.24 -8.57 -3.80
CA ILE A 79 -9.83 -8.18 -3.98
C ILE A 79 -9.71 -6.64 -4.04
N ASN A 80 -10.57 -5.98 -4.80
CA ASN A 80 -10.50 -4.53 -4.92
C ASN A 80 -10.86 -3.83 -3.60
N ASN A 81 -11.75 -4.41 -2.80
CA ASN A 81 -12.06 -3.88 -1.47
C ASN A 81 -10.86 -3.99 -0.53
N ILE A 82 -10.12 -5.08 -0.58
CA ILE A 82 -8.91 -5.24 0.22
C ILE A 82 -7.86 -4.22 -0.21
N LEU A 83 -7.67 -4.05 -1.52
CA LEU A 83 -6.74 -3.05 -2.04
C LEU A 83 -7.11 -1.65 -1.56
N SER A 84 -8.37 -1.29 -1.68
CA SER A 84 -8.86 0.03 -1.27
C SER A 84 -8.72 0.27 0.22
N SER A 85 -9.11 -0.70 1.03
CA SER A 85 -9.02 -0.60 2.49
C SER A 85 -7.57 -0.49 2.95
N SER A 86 -6.69 -1.30 2.36
CA SER A 86 -5.27 -1.27 2.72
C SER A 86 -4.63 0.05 2.32
N ASN A 87 -4.95 0.56 1.13
CA ASN A 87 -4.46 1.87 0.69
C ASN A 87 -4.90 2.97 1.63
N LYS A 88 -6.15 2.92 2.10
CA LYS A 88 -6.65 3.93 3.03
C LYS A 88 -5.90 3.89 4.36
N ILE A 89 -5.66 2.72 4.89
CA ILE A 89 -4.91 2.56 6.15
C ILE A 89 -3.50 3.14 6.01
N ILE A 90 -2.83 2.83 4.92
CA ILE A 90 -1.47 3.31 4.69
C ILE A 90 -1.46 4.84 4.49
N SER A 91 -2.38 5.34 3.67
CA SER A 91 -2.50 6.78 3.43
C SER A 91 -2.77 7.53 4.72
N ASP A 92 -3.71 7.04 5.53
CA ASP A 92 -4.05 7.69 6.80
C ASP A 92 -2.86 7.70 7.75
N TYR A 93 -2.10 6.62 7.82
CA TYR A 93 -0.90 6.57 8.66
C TYR A 93 0.12 7.62 8.24
N LEU A 94 0.32 7.80 6.94
CA LEU A 94 1.34 8.71 6.43
C LEU A 94 0.90 10.18 6.51
N LEU A 95 -0.39 10.45 6.37
CA LEU A 95 -0.91 11.82 6.33
C LEU A 95 -1.38 12.35 7.68
N ASN A 96 -1.77 11.46 8.60
CA ASN A 96 -2.26 11.87 9.92
C ASN A 96 -1.14 11.84 10.94
N GLN A 97 -1.03 12.91 11.69
CA GLN A 97 0.00 13.04 12.73
C GLN A 97 -0.55 12.83 14.12
#